data_106fbeb5a5781d94bab8ebe8fd9afcb4
#
_entry.id   106fbeb5a5781d94bab8ebe8fd9afcb4
#
_cell.length_a   1.000
_cell.length_b   1.000
_cell.length_c   1.000
_cell.angle_alpha   90.00
_cell.angle_beta   90.00
_cell.angle_gamma   90.00
#
_symmetry.space_group_name_H-M   'P 1'
#
loop_
_entity.id
_entity.type
_entity.pdbx_description
1 polymer ?
#
loop_
_entity_poly.entity_id
_entity_poly.type
_entity_poly.pdbx_seq_one_letter_code
_entity_poly.pdbx_strand_id
1 'polypeptide(L)'
;MNAHELKSDAGYWPRLAPLHFRPMPSGVDKMSIFNKLSEHIRQKGLRTTLKKAWKHYVFSHEELLWMERDLVSPVPPYKLRSYPPLQVVTITPENAVAFTRYFGDRVDTMAELAREGYTGHMHLDDKGDAVAFIWGAARDYYDKHYYGCMFPVKKGEFFEFGGELTRAYWGTALSMDLQTELWKAMLAQGCNKVVDVCEFHNVPALKLHIRTGYNEQGRIMNVYELFGRWRFYRESHYSGSRLDALRKPAREPATAAAT
;
A
#
# COMPACT_ATOMS: atom_id res chain seq x y z
N MET A 1 -5.23 -46.85 24.32
CA MET A 1 -3.93 -46.55 23.66
C MET A 1 -4.24 -45.48 22.61
N ASN A 2 -4.03 -44.22 22.94
CA ASN A 2 -4.32 -43.09 22.05
C ASN A 2 -2.97 -42.62 21.44
N ALA A 3 -2.91 -42.72 20.10
CA ALA A 3 -1.80 -42.17 19.34
C ALA A 3 -2.01 -40.63 19.22
N HIS A 4 -1.15 -39.87 19.84
CA HIS A 4 -1.03 -38.41 19.61
C HIS A 4 -0.43 -38.20 18.22
N GLU A 5 -1.23 -37.65 17.30
CA GLU A 5 -0.75 -37.08 16.06
C GLU A 5 0.03 -35.79 16.36
N LEU A 6 1.34 -35.90 16.27
CA LEU A 6 2.23 -34.75 16.15
C LEU A 6 2.03 -34.12 14.76
N LYS A 7 1.27 -33.03 14.70
CA LYS A 7 1.28 -32.15 13.52
C LYS A 7 2.68 -31.51 13.43
N SER A 8 3.43 -31.95 12.43
CA SER A 8 4.70 -31.36 12.04
C SER A 8 4.47 -29.91 11.58
N ASP A 9 5.00 -28.95 12.32
CA ASP A 9 5.23 -27.60 11.83
C ASP A 9 6.18 -27.70 10.62
N ALA A 10 5.60 -27.71 9.42
CA ALA A 10 6.35 -27.60 8.19
C ALA A 10 6.96 -26.19 8.15
N GLY A 11 8.23 -26.10 8.48
CA GLY A 11 9.01 -24.88 8.44
C GLY A 11 8.89 -24.24 7.06
N TYR A 12 8.30 -23.06 7.02
CA TYR A 12 8.19 -22.22 5.84
C TYR A 12 9.60 -21.71 5.51
N TRP A 13 10.24 -22.33 4.52
CA TRP A 13 11.49 -21.82 3.96
C TRP A 13 11.20 -20.51 3.21
N PRO A 14 12.00 -19.45 3.40
CA PRO A 14 11.81 -18.20 2.65
C PRO A 14 11.94 -18.51 1.15
N ARG A 15 10.88 -18.26 0.38
CA ARG A 15 10.93 -18.33 -1.07
C ARG A 15 11.75 -17.14 -1.55
N LEU A 16 12.89 -17.41 -2.18
CA LEU A 16 13.66 -16.39 -2.88
C LEU A 16 12.82 -15.92 -4.07
N ALA A 17 12.42 -14.66 -4.05
CA ALA A 17 11.75 -14.04 -5.20
C ALA A 17 12.71 -14.01 -6.40
N PRO A 18 12.21 -14.26 -7.64
CA PRO A 18 13.05 -14.15 -8.82
C PRO A 18 13.63 -12.76 -8.95
N LEU A 19 14.91 -12.70 -9.34
CA LEU A 19 15.71 -11.48 -9.48
C LEU A 19 15.09 -10.57 -10.55
N HIS A 20 14.27 -9.62 -10.17
CA HIS A 20 13.94 -8.49 -11.03
C HIS A 20 14.97 -7.38 -10.79
N PHE A 21 15.84 -7.23 -11.77
CA PHE A 21 16.76 -6.10 -11.86
C PHE A 21 15.92 -4.81 -11.87
N ARG A 22 16.01 -3.97 -10.83
CA ARG A 22 15.78 -2.55 -11.03
C ARG A 22 16.99 -2.05 -11.85
N PRO A 23 16.85 -1.69 -13.12
CA PRO A 23 17.96 -1.08 -13.83
C PRO A 23 18.30 0.20 -13.08
N MET A 24 19.58 0.38 -12.72
CA MET A 24 20.05 1.72 -12.38
C MET A 24 19.66 2.62 -13.56
N PRO A 25 19.06 3.80 -13.31
CA PRO A 25 18.72 4.71 -14.40
C PRO A 25 20.00 4.98 -15.19
N SER A 26 20.02 4.47 -16.43
CA SER A 26 21.08 4.73 -17.39
C SER A 26 21.04 6.22 -17.71
N GLY A 27 22.06 6.97 -17.28
CA GLY A 27 22.20 8.38 -17.60
C GLY A 27 22.26 9.34 -16.41
N VAL A 28 22.34 8.85 -15.17
CA VAL A 28 22.56 9.76 -14.03
C VAL A 28 24.01 10.22 -14.04
N ASP A 29 24.19 11.51 -14.34
CA ASP A 29 25.50 12.16 -14.28
C ASP A 29 26.11 11.99 -12.88
N LYS A 30 27.24 11.31 -12.80
CA LYS A 30 27.94 11.01 -11.54
C LYS A 30 28.24 12.30 -10.76
N MET A 31 28.49 13.41 -11.44
CA MET A 31 28.75 14.72 -10.86
C MET A 31 27.51 15.29 -10.16
N SER A 32 26.30 15.03 -10.68
CA SER A 32 25.02 15.41 -10.06
C SER A 32 24.76 14.65 -8.76
N ILE A 33 25.15 13.35 -8.70
CA ILE A 33 25.00 12.55 -7.46
C ILE A 33 25.93 13.05 -6.36
N PHE A 34 27.18 13.34 -6.68
CA PHE A 34 28.16 13.86 -5.72
C PHE A 34 27.74 15.23 -5.17
N ASN A 35 27.23 16.11 -6.03
CA ASN A 35 26.75 17.43 -5.60
C ASN A 35 25.53 17.32 -4.69
N LYS A 36 24.54 16.48 -5.03
CA LYS A 36 23.37 16.21 -4.18
C LYS A 36 23.76 15.57 -2.83
N LEU A 37 24.74 14.66 -2.84
CA LEU A 37 25.23 14.01 -1.63
C LEU A 37 25.97 14.99 -0.72
N SER A 38 26.85 15.84 -1.28
CA SER A 38 27.59 16.86 -0.52
C SER A 38 26.64 17.89 0.10
N GLU A 39 25.63 18.31 -0.63
CA GLU A 39 24.62 19.25 -0.15
C GLU A 39 23.75 18.65 0.96
N HIS A 40 23.40 17.37 0.83
CA HIS A 40 22.65 16.64 1.85
C HIS A 40 23.46 16.42 3.14
N ILE A 41 24.77 16.12 3.02
CA ILE A 41 25.69 16.02 4.14
C ILE A 41 25.81 17.37 4.85
N ARG A 42 25.90 18.46 4.10
CA ARG A 42 26.02 19.82 4.64
C ARG A 42 24.75 20.27 5.39
N GLN A 43 23.55 19.88 4.90
CA GLN A 43 22.27 20.26 5.50
C GLN A 43 21.84 19.36 6.67
N LYS A 44 22.09 18.06 6.62
CA LYS A 44 21.55 17.06 7.56
C LYS A 44 22.60 16.27 8.35
N GLY A 45 23.87 16.56 8.12
CA GLY A 45 25.00 15.89 8.76
C GLY A 45 25.34 14.53 8.16
N LEU A 46 26.63 14.16 8.26
CA LEU A 46 27.19 12.94 7.68
C LEU A 46 26.49 11.66 8.21
N ARG A 47 26.23 11.60 9.53
CA ARG A 47 25.62 10.41 10.16
C ARG A 47 24.22 10.11 9.64
N THR A 48 23.41 11.15 9.44
CA THR A 48 22.04 11.04 8.92
C THR A 48 22.06 10.61 7.45
N THR A 49 22.98 11.16 6.69
CA THR A 49 23.17 10.83 5.26
C THR A 49 23.65 9.40 5.09
N LEU A 50 24.62 8.94 5.88
CA LEU A 50 25.10 7.56 5.89
C LEU A 50 24.00 6.58 6.30
N LYS A 51 23.20 6.89 7.33
CA LYS A 51 22.08 6.04 7.74
C LYS A 51 21.03 5.91 6.64
N LYS A 52 20.75 7.00 5.93
CA LYS A 52 19.80 6.99 4.80
C LYS A 52 20.36 6.22 3.61
N ALA A 53 21.64 6.40 3.29
CA ALA A 53 22.32 5.65 2.24
C ALA A 53 22.37 4.14 2.59
N TRP A 54 22.67 3.79 3.84
CA TRP A 54 22.65 2.42 4.32
C TRP A 54 21.27 1.79 4.15
N LYS A 55 20.20 2.44 4.64
CA LYS A 55 18.81 1.96 4.48
C LYS A 55 18.42 1.81 3.00
N HIS A 56 18.94 2.64 2.11
CA HIS A 56 18.55 2.62 0.69
C HIS A 56 19.38 1.65 -0.15
N TYR A 57 20.67 1.50 0.14
CA TYR A 57 21.61 0.74 -0.70
C TYR A 57 22.07 -0.58 -0.11
N VAL A 58 21.99 -0.76 1.21
CA VAL A 58 22.53 -1.94 1.87
C VAL A 58 21.44 -2.82 2.45
N PHE A 59 20.55 -2.26 3.24
CA PHE A 59 19.51 -3.03 3.92
C PHE A 59 18.27 -2.18 4.14
N SER A 60 17.12 -2.63 3.63
CA SER A 60 15.82 -2.10 4.02
C SER A 60 14.96 -3.20 4.65
N HIS A 61 14.12 -2.79 5.58
CA HIS A 61 13.11 -3.62 6.21
C HIS A 61 11.82 -2.82 6.27
N GLU A 62 10.77 -3.38 5.68
CA GLU A 62 9.43 -2.81 5.72
C GLU A 62 8.49 -3.81 6.41
N GLU A 63 7.66 -3.31 7.30
CA GLU A 63 6.64 -4.07 8.02
C GLU A 63 5.28 -3.73 7.43
N LEU A 64 4.60 -4.72 6.86
CA LEU A 64 3.30 -4.56 6.23
C LEU A 64 2.24 -5.22 7.13
N LEU A 65 1.37 -4.41 7.68
CA LEU A 65 0.27 -4.86 8.53
C LEU A 65 -0.86 -5.38 7.65
N TRP A 66 -1.24 -6.65 7.82
CA TRP A 66 -2.39 -7.23 7.14
C TRP A 66 -3.70 -6.72 7.74
N MET A 67 -4.58 -6.27 6.85
CA MET A 67 -5.89 -5.76 7.21
C MET A 67 -6.97 -6.36 6.33
N GLU A 68 -8.19 -6.38 6.83
CA GLU A 68 -9.35 -6.85 6.09
C GLU A 68 -10.60 -6.04 6.43
N ARG A 69 -11.55 -6.07 5.49
CA ARG A 69 -12.88 -5.50 5.69
C ARG A 69 -13.91 -6.35 4.96
N ASP A 70 -15.04 -6.54 5.60
CA ASP A 70 -16.24 -7.09 4.98
C ASP A 70 -16.94 -5.99 4.15
N LEU A 71 -17.16 -6.25 2.86
CA LEU A 71 -17.72 -5.28 1.92
C LEU A 71 -19.23 -5.03 2.11
N VAL A 72 -19.94 -6.00 2.70
CA VAL A 72 -21.38 -5.85 2.98
C VAL A 72 -21.63 -4.99 4.22
N SER A 73 -20.62 -4.80 5.06
CA SER A 73 -20.72 -3.92 6.22
C SER A 73 -20.77 -2.45 5.79
N PRO A 74 -21.63 -1.62 6.42
CA PRO A 74 -21.72 -0.20 6.06
C PRO A 74 -20.39 0.51 6.32
N VAL A 75 -20.05 1.45 5.44
CA VAL A 75 -18.91 2.32 5.69
C VAL A 75 -19.23 3.24 6.86
N PRO A 76 -18.36 3.34 7.88
CA PRO A 76 -18.59 4.26 8.99
C PRO A 76 -18.79 5.71 8.47
N PRO A 77 -19.70 6.49 9.07
CA PRO A 77 -19.91 7.86 8.66
C PRO A 77 -18.64 8.69 8.88
N TYR A 78 -18.24 9.44 7.88
CA TYR A 78 -17.06 10.30 7.95
C TYR A 78 -17.37 11.70 7.41
N LYS A 79 -16.62 12.68 7.91
CA LYS A 79 -16.68 14.05 7.42
C LYS A 79 -15.30 14.42 6.84
N LEU A 80 -15.24 14.53 5.53
CA LEU A 80 -14.06 14.96 4.78
C LEU A 80 -14.39 16.18 3.94
N ARG A 81 -13.35 16.88 3.51
CA ARG A 81 -13.47 17.99 2.58
C ARG A 81 -13.99 17.50 1.23
N SER A 82 -14.94 18.20 0.65
CA SER A 82 -15.42 17.93 -0.72
C SER A 82 -14.29 18.20 -1.74
N TYR A 83 -14.49 17.69 -2.95
CA TYR A 83 -13.62 17.90 -4.10
C TYR A 83 -14.49 18.22 -5.35
N PRO A 84 -13.91 18.83 -6.40
CA PRO A 84 -14.63 19.07 -7.66
C PRO A 84 -15.12 17.76 -8.27
N PRO A 85 -16.19 17.77 -9.09
CA PRO A 85 -16.62 16.59 -9.83
C PRO A 85 -15.47 16.02 -10.69
N LEU A 86 -15.26 14.71 -10.63
CA LEU A 86 -14.27 13.97 -11.39
C LEU A 86 -14.97 12.83 -12.14
N GLN A 87 -14.43 12.47 -13.29
CA GLN A 87 -14.90 11.31 -14.04
C GLN A 87 -14.24 10.04 -13.53
N VAL A 88 -15.03 9.04 -13.11
CA VAL A 88 -14.54 7.72 -12.75
C VAL A 88 -14.51 6.83 -13.99
N VAL A 89 -13.37 6.22 -14.27
CA VAL A 89 -13.20 5.28 -15.39
C VAL A 89 -12.41 4.05 -14.97
N THR A 90 -12.71 2.91 -15.59
CA THR A 90 -11.89 1.71 -15.46
C THR A 90 -10.58 1.90 -16.20
N ILE A 91 -9.48 1.48 -15.59
CA ILE A 91 -8.15 1.56 -16.22
C ILE A 91 -8.03 0.46 -17.26
N THR A 92 -7.64 0.84 -18.48
CA THR A 92 -7.34 -0.07 -19.60
C THR A 92 -5.93 0.24 -20.13
N PRO A 93 -5.33 -0.66 -20.92
CA PRO A 93 -4.02 -0.38 -21.52
C PRO A 93 -4.04 0.89 -22.39
N GLU A 94 -5.17 1.17 -23.07
CA GLU A 94 -5.32 2.28 -24.01
C GLU A 94 -5.43 3.63 -23.29
N ASN A 95 -6.10 3.68 -22.14
CA ASN A 95 -6.28 4.92 -21.38
C ASN A 95 -5.23 5.17 -20.31
N ALA A 96 -4.23 4.28 -20.18
CA ALA A 96 -3.11 4.45 -19.24
C ALA A 96 -2.29 5.73 -19.51
N VAL A 97 -2.37 6.28 -20.70
CA VAL A 97 -1.74 7.58 -21.05
C VAL A 97 -2.23 8.74 -20.18
N ALA A 98 -3.44 8.65 -19.61
CA ALA A 98 -3.99 9.64 -18.68
C ALA A 98 -3.10 9.86 -17.44
N PHE A 99 -2.25 8.90 -17.09
CA PHE A 99 -1.32 8.99 -15.96
C PHE A 99 -0.11 9.89 -16.23
N THR A 100 0.17 10.26 -17.49
CA THR A 100 1.41 10.93 -17.91
C THR A 100 1.72 12.18 -17.10
N ARG A 101 0.72 13.01 -16.80
CA ARG A 101 0.93 14.31 -16.15
C ARG A 101 1.37 14.21 -14.70
N TYR A 102 0.70 13.36 -13.92
CA TYR A 102 0.88 13.31 -12.48
C TYR A 102 1.64 12.06 -12.00
N PHE A 103 1.63 11.01 -12.81
CA PHE A 103 2.19 9.70 -12.49
C PHE A 103 2.99 9.13 -13.69
N GLY A 104 3.69 9.98 -14.43
CA GLY A 104 4.31 9.63 -15.71
C GLY A 104 5.30 8.48 -15.67
N ASP A 105 5.95 8.25 -14.53
CA ASP A 105 6.83 7.11 -14.29
C ASP A 105 6.10 5.77 -14.15
N ARG A 106 4.76 5.79 -14.11
CA ARG A 106 3.91 4.61 -13.88
C ARG A 106 3.03 4.23 -15.07
N VAL A 107 3.02 5.00 -16.16
CA VAL A 107 2.15 4.73 -17.34
C VAL A 107 2.28 3.29 -17.80
N ASP A 108 3.51 2.79 -17.98
CA ASP A 108 3.77 1.42 -18.42
C ASP A 108 3.26 0.38 -17.40
N THR A 109 3.46 0.64 -16.11
CA THR A 109 2.96 -0.22 -15.02
C THR A 109 1.43 -0.29 -15.03
N MET A 110 0.74 0.85 -15.22
CA MET A 110 -0.72 0.88 -15.26
C MET A 110 -1.26 0.09 -16.46
N ALA A 111 -0.65 0.28 -17.64
CA ALA A 111 -1.00 -0.49 -18.83
C ALA A 111 -0.71 -1.98 -18.68
N GLU A 112 0.36 -2.36 -17.98
CA GLU A 112 0.74 -3.74 -17.71
C GLU A 112 -0.28 -4.42 -16.78
N LEU A 113 -0.61 -3.81 -15.63
CA LEU A 113 -1.60 -4.32 -14.69
C LEU A 113 -2.98 -4.52 -15.34
N ALA A 114 -3.40 -3.59 -16.21
CA ALA A 114 -4.63 -3.71 -16.97
C ALA A 114 -4.58 -4.90 -17.96
N ARG A 115 -3.47 -5.10 -18.69
CA ARG A 115 -3.27 -6.25 -19.59
C ARG A 115 -3.26 -7.59 -18.84
N GLU A 116 -2.76 -7.60 -17.62
CA GLU A 116 -2.78 -8.77 -16.75
C GLU A 116 -4.19 -9.06 -16.21
N GLY A 117 -5.18 -8.19 -16.46
CA GLY A 117 -6.58 -8.40 -16.08
C GLY A 117 -6.89 -8.09 -14.63
N TYR A 118 -6.08 -7.25 -13.96
CA TYR A 118 -6.45 -6.68 -12.68
C TYR A 118 -7.52 -5.59 -12.86
N THR A 119 -8.38 -5.43 -11.86
CA THR A 119 -9.43 -4.41 -11.88
C THR A 119 -8.88 -3.10 -11.31
N GLY A 120 -8.81 -2.08 -12.14
CA GLY A 120 -8.32 -0.76 -11.73
C GLY A 120 -9.32 0.33 -12.04
N HIS A 121 -9.44 1.31 -11.15
CA HIS A 121 -10.22 2.53 -11.35
C HIS A 121 -9.35 3.76 -11.19
N MET A 122 -9.62 4.78 -12.00
CA MET A 122 -9.01 6.09 -11.87
C MET A 122 -10.05 7.21 -11.93
N HIS A 123 -9.70 8.32 -11.30
CA HIS A 123 -10.48 9.56 -11.40
C HIS A 123 -9.72 10.53 -12.30
N LEU A 124 -10.44 11.06 -13.30
CA LEU A 124 -9.92 12.02 -14.26
C LEU A 124 -10.39 13.42 -13.90
N ASP A 125 -9.51 14.40 -14.05
CA ASP A 125 -9.86 15.83 -13.99
C ASP A 125 -10.54 16.30 -15.29
N ASP A 126 -10.86 17.59 -15.35
CA ASP A 126 -11.51 18.24 -16.52
C ASP A 126 -10.64 18.21 -17.78
N LYS A 127 -9.36 17.90 -17.67
CA LYS A 127 -8.40 17.78 -18.79
C LYS A 127 -8.19 16.33 -19.23
N GLY A 128 -8.82 15.39 -18.53
CA GLY A 128 -8.65 13.96 -18.79
C GLY A 128 -7.37 13.38 -18.18
N ASP A 129 -6.69 14.10 -17.27
CA ASP A 129 -5.52 13.62 -16.56
C ASP A 129 -5.93 12.82 -15.31
N ALA A 130 -5.32 11.67 -15.05
CA ALA A 130 -5.57 10.86 -13.87
C ALA A 130 -5.03 11.55 -12.61
N VAL A 131 -5.92 11.84 -11.65
CA VAL A 131 -5.56 12.48 -10.36
C VAL A 131 -5.57 11.54 -9.18
N ALA A 132 -6.21 10.38 -9.33
CA ALA A 132 -6.25 9.31 -8.34
C ALA A 132 -6.46 7.96 -9.01
N PHE A 133 -5.98 6.89 -8.41
CA PHE A 133 -6.20 5.53 -8.89
C PHE A 133 -6.08 4.49 -7.77
N ILE A 134 -6.65 3.30 -8.01
CA ILE A 134 -6.60 2.15 -7.11
C ILE A 134 -6.76 0.85 -7.92
N TRP A 135 -6.21 -0.25 -7.41
CA TRP A 135 -6.27 -1.56 -8.03
C TRP A 135 -6.79 -2.64 -7.09
N GLY A 136 -7.42 -3.66 -7.67
CA GLY A 136 -7.87 -4.85 -6.98
C GLY A 136 -7.57 -6.13 -7.75
N ALA A 137 -7.20 -7.19 -7.03
CA ALA A 137 -6.91 -8.52 -7.56
C ALA A 137 -7.82 -9.57 -6.89
N ALA A 138 -8.72 -10.22 -7.65
CA ALA A 138 -9.55 -11.34 -7.16
C ALA A 138 -8.83 -12.70 -7.22
N ARG A 139 -7.52 -12.70 -7.29
CA ARG A 139 -6.63 -13.85 -7.33
C ARG A 139 -5.32 -13.52 -6.66
N ASP A 140 -4.49 -14.52 -6.40
CA ASP A 140 -3.14 -14.31 -5.86
C ASP A 140 -2.40 -13.22 -6.64
N TYR A 141 -1.86 -12.24 -5.92
CA TYR A 141 -1.17 -11.09 -6.48
C TYR A 141 0.32 -11.13 -6.13
N TYR A 142 1.17 -11.17 -7.16
CA TYR A 142 2.61 -10.99 -6.99
C TYR A 142 2.97 -9.54 -7.25
N ASP A 143 3.34 -8.81 -6.19
CA ASP A 143 3.78 -7.42 -6.30
C ASP A 143 5.23 -7.33 -6.77
N LYS A 144 5.42 -7.25 -8.07
CA LYS A 144 6.75 -7.11 -8.69
C LYS A 144 7.32 -5.68 -8.63
N HIS A 145 6.47 -4.69 -8.37
CA HIS A 145 6.86 -3.29 -8.50
C HIS A 145 7.38 -2.67 -7.21
N TYR A 146 6.90 -3.12 -6.04
CA TYR A 146 7.23 -2.54 -4.73
C TYR A 146 7.93 -3.53 -3.80
N TYR A 147 7.21 -4.54 -3.36
CA TYR A 147 7.67 -5.40 -2.27
C TYR A 147 8.32 -6.69 -2.75
N GLY A 148 8.05 -7.13 -3.98
CA GLY A 148 8.58 -8.37 -4.54
C GLY A 148 8.08 -9.61 -3.79
N CYS A 149 6.85 -9.59 -3.29
CA CYS A 149 6.26 -10.69 -2.53
C CYS A 149 4.88 -11.09 -3.05
N MET A 150 4.44 -12.27 -2.66
CA MET A 150 3.14 -12.83 -3.03
C MET A 150 2.11 -12.50 -1.95
N PHE A 151 0.96 -11.99 -2.37
CA PHE A 151 -0.22 -11.77 -1.55
C PHE A 151 -1.29 -12.81 -1.93
N PRO A 152 -1.52 -13.85 -1.12
CA PRO A 152 -2.51 -14.87 -1.39
C PRO A 152 -3.93 -14.32 -1.19
N VAL A 153 -4.83 -14.66 -2.11
CA VAL A 153 -6.23 -14.23 -2.12
C VAL A 153 -7.13 -15.47 -2.08
N LYS A 154 -8.00 -15.55 -1.08
CA LYS A 154 -8.95 -16.67 -0.93
C LYS A 154 -10.18 -16.45 -1.78
N LYS A 155 -10.94 -17.53 -2.02
CA LYS A 155 -12.22 -17.44 -2.71
C LYS A 155 -13.17 -16.47 -2.00
N GLY A 156 -13.73 -15.53 -2.77
CA GLY A 156 -14.62 -14.48 -2.25
C GLY A 156 -13.89 -13.27 -1.65
N GLU A 157 -12.55 -13.28 -1.62
CA GLU A 157 -11.73 -12.13 -1.26
C GLU A 157 -11.16 -11.45 -2.51
N PHE A 158 -10.73 -10.21 -2.36
CA PHE A 158 -9.79 -9.57 -3.29
C PHE A 158 -8.73 -8.81 -2.51
N PHE A 159 -7.57 -8.66 -3.10
CA PHE A 159 -6.46 -7.87 -2.57
C PHE A 159 -6.51 -6.46 -3.17
N GLU A 160 -6.61 -5.43 -2.32
CA GLU A 160 -6.56 -4.02 -2.72
C GLU A 160 -5.10 -3.56 -2.71
N PHE A 161 -4.66 -2.83 -3.73
CA PHE A 161 -3.30 -2.36 -3.83
C PHE A 161 -3.15 -1.10 -4.68
N GLY A 162 -2.01 -0.42 -4.55
CA GLY A 162 -1.59 0.66 -5.42
C GLY A 162 -2.46 1.92 -5.38
N GLY A 163 -3.22 2.15 -4.29
CA GLY A 163 -4.04 3.34 -4.15
C GLY A 163 -3.20 4.60 -3.97
N GLU A 164 -3.36 5.60 -4.87
CA GLU A 164 -2.66 6.87 -4.77
C GLU A 164 -3.50 8.05 -5.26
N LEU A 165 -3.28 9.20 -4.64
CA LEU A 165 -3.90 10.49 -5.01
C LEU A 165 -2.83 11.57 -5.17
N THR A 166 -3.05 12.49 -6.10
CA THR A 166 -2.23 13.71 -6.16
C THR A 166 -2.43 14.56 -4.91
N ARG A 167 -1.42 15.34 -4.55
CA ARG A 167 -1.41 16.16 -3.31
C ARG A 167 -2.59 17.11 -3.20
N ALA A 168 -3.11 17.61 -4.33
CA ALA A 168 -4.26 18.52 -4.36
C ALA A 168 -5.51 17.93 -3.71
N TYR A 169 -5.64 16.60 -3.73
CA TYR A 169 -6.80 15.88 -3.22
C TYR A 169 -6.57 15.21 -1.85
N TRP A 170 -5.42 15.42 -1.24
CA TRP A 170 -5.16 14.85 0.11
C TRP A 170 -6.13 15.43 1.15
N GLY A 171 -6.69 14.55 1.98
CA GLY A 171 -7.65 14.89 3.02
C GLY A 171 -9.04 15.26 2.49
N THR A 172 -9.33 14.99 1.22
CA THR A 172 -10.68 15.08 0.65
C THR A 172 -11.41 13.73 0.71
N ALA A 173 -12.71 13.74 0.39
CA ALA A 173 -13.52 12.52 0.29
C ALA A 173 -13.07 11.59 -0.86
N LEU A 174 -12.30 12.09 -1.83
CA LEU A 174 -11.85 11.32 -2.99
C LEU A 174 -11.17 9.99 -2.61
N SER A 175 -10.38 9.96 -1.51
CA SER A 175 -9.75 8.71 -1.04
C SER A 175 -10.75 7.62 -0.66
N MET A 176 -11.92 8.02 -0.15
CA MET A 176 -12.98 7.10 0.22
C MET A 176 -13.80 6.66 -1.00
N ASP A 177 -14.11 7.63 -1.87
CA ASP A 177 -14.89 7.38 -3.08
C ASP A 177 -14.12 6.44 -4.02
N LEU A 178 -12.80 6.62 -4.12
CA LEU A 178 -11.91 5.75 -4.89
C LEU A 178 -12.00 4.29 -4.43
N GLN A 179 -11.91 4.05 -3.12
CA GLN A 179 -12.06 2.70 -2.54
C GLN A 179 -13.48 2.16 -2.76
N THR A 180 -14.51 2.97 -2.51
CA THR A 180 -15.90 2.49 -2.64
C THR A 180 -16.28 2.14 -4.07
N GLU A 181 -15.75 2.82 -5.09
CA GLU A 181 -15.95 2.45 -6.48
C GLU A 181 -15.29 1.11 -6.82
N LEU A 182 -14.06 0.87 -6.36
CA LEU A 182 -13.41 -0.42 -6.50
C LEU A 182 -14.22 -1.52 -5.81
N TRP A 183 -14.66 -1.30 -4.56
CA TRP A 183 -15.45 -2.29 -3.81
C TRP A 183 -16.76 -2.66 -4.51
N LYS A 184 -17.47 -1.69 -5.10
CA LYS A 184 -18.67 -1.96 -5.91
C LYS A 184 -18.36 -2.88 -7.10
N ALA A 185 -17.27 -2.60 -7.81
CA ALA A 185 -16.84 -3.43 -8.93
C ALA A 185 -16.46 -4.85 -8.51
N MET A 186 -15.78 -4.99 -7.37
CA MET A 186 -15.37 -6.29 -6.85
C MET A 186 -16.55 -7.09 -6.26
N LEU A 187 -17.52 -6.43 -5.62
CA LEU A 187 -18.79 -7.04 -5.21
C LEU A 187 -19.56 -7.61 -6.41
N ALA A 188 -19.60 -6.87 -7.53
CA ALA A 188 -20.23 -7.35 -8.77
C ALA A 188 -19.51 -8.57 -9.37
N GLN A 189 -18.23 -8.78 -9.05
CA GLN A 189 -17.44 -9.97 -9.41
C GLN A 189 -17.58 -11.10 -8.39
N GLY A 190 -18.41 -10.95 -7.35
CA GLY A 190 -18.66 -11.98 -6.33
C GLY A 190 -17.68 -11.97 -5.15
N CYS A 191 -16.84 -10.95 -5.01
CA CYS A 191 -16.02 -10.76 -3.82
C CYS A 191 -16.86 -10.11 -2.72
N ASN A 192 -16.74 -10.60 -1.48
CA ASN A 192 -17.46 -10.03 -0.32
C ASN A 192 -16.53 -9.49 0.75
N LYS A 193 -15.22 -9.67 0.58
CA LYS A 193 -14.19 -9.22 1.50
C LYS A 193 -13.03 -8.58 0.73
N VAL A 194 -12.54 -7.45 1.24
CA VAL A 194 -11.27 -6.85 0.83
C VAL A 194 -10.19 -7.21 1.83
N VAL A 195 -9.01 -7.52 1.32
CA VAL A 195 -7.77 -7.71 2.07
C VAL A 195 -6.75 -6.72 1.53
N ASP A 196 -5.99 -6.10 2.42
CA ASP A 196 -4.98 -5.10 2.08
C ASP A 196 -3.78 -5.21 3.02
N VAL A 197 -2.67 -4.62 2.63
CA VAL A 197 -1.51 -4.42 3.50
C VAL A 197 -1.12 -2.95 3.52
N CYS A 198 -0.81 -2.46 4.70
CA CYS A 198 -0.32 -1.09 4.87
C CYS A 198 0.98 -1.09 5.66
N GLU A 199 1.93 -0.27 5.24
CA GLU A 199 3.15 -0.05 6.02
C GLU A 199 2.82 0.36 7.45
N PHE A 200 3.41 -0.32 8.42
CA PHE A 200 3.15 -0.14 9.85
C PHE A 200 3.34 1.29 10.33
N HIS A 201 4.21 2.05 9.66
CA HIS A 201 4.52 3.44 9.99
C HIS A 201 3.79 4.46 9.13
N ASN A 202 2.99 4.04 8.15
CA ASN A 202 2.22 4.93 7.28
C ASN A 202 0.92 5.40 7.97
N VAL A 203 1.08 6.28 8.96
CA VAL A 203 -0.04 6.79 9.77
C VAL A 203 -1.19 7.40 8.94
N PRO A 204 -0.93 8.17 7.85
CA PRO A 204 -2.02 8.67 7.02
C PRO A 204 -2.87 7.57 6.40
N ALA A 205 -2.26 6.54 5.82
CA ALA A 205 -2.96 5.40 5.24
C ALA A 205 -3.69 4.58 6.31
N LEU A 206 -3.06 4.27 7.44
CA LEU A 206 -3.70 3.57 8.56
C LEU A 206 -4.93 4.32 9.08
N LYS A 207 -4.89 5.66 9.15
CA LYS A 207 -6.07 6.46 9.51
C LYS A 207 -7.18 6.40 8.46
N LEU A 208 -6.85 6.27 7.18
CA LEU A 208 -7.83 6.02 6.12
C LEU A 208 -8.50 4.66 6.35
N HIS A 209 -7.74 3.60 6.57
CA HIS A 209 -8.25 2.26 6.86
C HIS A 209 -9.17 2.22 8.10
N ILE A 210 -8.81 2.96 9.18
CA ILE A 210 -9.71 3.11 10.34
C ILE A 210 -11.04 3.75 9.92
N ARG A 211 -11.01 4.80 9.10
CA ARG A 211 -12.23 5.50 8.65
C ARG A 211 -13.08 4.65 7.72
N THR A 212 -12.45 3.83 6.90
CA THR A 212 -13.13 2.92 5.99
C THR A 212 -13.55 1.61 6.66
N GLY A 213 -13.24 1.41 7.95
CA GLY A 213 -13.72 0.29 8.74
C GLY A 213 -12.94 -1.01 8.59
N TYR A 214 -11.65 -0.92 8.25
CA TYR A 214 -10.77 -2.09 8.27
C TYR A 214 -10.44 -2.55 9.68
N ASN A 215 -10.19 -3.85 9.81
CA ASN A 215 -9.67 -4.52 10.98
C ASN A 215 -8.33 -5.18 10.68
N GLU A 216 -7.51 -5.35 11.70
CA GLU A 216 -6.23 -6.07 11.58
C GLU A 216 -6.45 -7.58 11.60
N GLN A 217 -5.68 -8.31 10.81
CA GLN A 217 -5.70 -9.78 10.80
C GLN A 217 -4.76 -10.42 11.86
N GLY A 218 -4.07 -9.63 12.67
CA GLY A 218 -3.06 -10.14 13.61
C GLY A 218 -1.81 -10.70 12.92
N ARG A 219 -1.50 -10.26 11.72
CA ARG A 219 -0.36 -10.70 10.89
C ARG A 219 0.43 -9.50 10.40
N ILE A 220 1.74 -9.64 10.37
CA ILE A 220 2.68 -8.70 9.73
C ILE A 220 3.50 -9.48 8.71
N MET A 221 3.60 -8.93 7.50
CA MET A 221 4.57 -9.36 6.51
C MET A 221 5.80 -8.47 6.62
N ASN A 222 6.93 -9.09 6.96
CA ASN A 222 8.23 -8.42 7.00
C ASN A 222 8.90 -8.62 5.65
N VAL A 223 9.18 -7.52 4.96
CA VAL A 223 9.87 -7.50 3.68
C VAL A 223 11.27 -6.95 3.89
N TYR A 224 12.26 -7.71 3.45
CA TYR A 224 13.67 -7.36 3.56
C TYR A 224 14.27 -7.19 2.18
N GLU A 225 15.10 -6.17 2.01
CA GLU A 225 15.88 -5.97 0.79
C GLU A 225 17.34 -5.77 1.16
N LEU A 226 18.23 -6.53 0.51
CA LEU A 226 19.67 -6.45 0.65
C LEU A 226 20.30 -5.94 -0.65
N PHE A 227 21.13 -4.90 -0.53
CA PHE A 227 21.89 -4.29 -1.63
C PHE A 227 21.02 -3.85 -2.82
N GLY A 228 19.73 -3.50 -2.57
CA GLY A 228 18.77 -3.14 -3.62
C GLY A 228 18.51 -4.26 -4.63
N ARG A 229 18.89 -5.49 -4.32
CA ARG A 229 18.88 -6.61 -5.27
C ARG A 229 18.19 -7.86 -4.76
N TRP A 230 18.46 -8.27 -3.52
CA TRP A 230 17.91 -9.49 -2.95
C TRP A 230 16.75 -9.14 -2.04
N ARG A 231 15.57 -9.64 -2.38
CA ARG A 231 14.35 -9.49 -1.58
C ARG A 231 13.92 -10.83 -1.03
N PHE A 232 13.54 -10.84 0.22
CA PHE A 232 12.90 -11.97 0.88
C PHE A 232 11.85 -11.43 1.85
N TYR A 233 10.85 -12.25 2.11
CA TYR A 233 9.77 -11.85 3.01
C TYR A 233 9.40 -13.00 3.95
N ARG A 234 8.87 -12.63 5.09
CA ARG A 234 8.42 -13.56 6.11
C ARG A 234 7.18 -13.01 6.79
N GLU A 235 6.14 -13.85 6.90
CA GLU A 235 5.02 -13.54 7.78
C GLU A 235 5.34 -13.89 9.23
N SER A 236 4.82 -13.07 10.14
CA SER A 236 4.86 -13.29 11.57
C SER A 236 3.52 -12.96 12.19
N HIS A 237 3.23 -13.58 13.32
CA HIS A 237 2.07 -13.23 14.14
C HIS A 237 2.29 -11.85 14.78
N TYR A 238 1.22 -11.05 14.86
CA TYR A 238 1.20 -9.75 15.50
C TYR A 238 0.07 -9.71 16.52
N SER A 239 0.39 -9.68 17.78
CA SER A 239 -0.56 -9.70 18.89
C SER A 239 -1.05 -8.32 19.33
N GLY A 240 -0.41 -7.24 18.84
CA GLY A 240 -0.81 -5.87 19.11
C GLY A 240 -1.97 -5.41 18.22
N SER A 241 -2.45 -4.18 18.45
CA SER A 241 -3.34 -3.47 17.55
C SER A 241 -2.78 -2.08 17.25
N ARG A 242 -2.27 -1.92 16.03
CA ARG A 242 -1.76 -0.64 15.53
C ARG A 242 -2.90 0.33 15.25
N LEU A 243 -4.02 -0.18 14.72
CA LEU A 243 -5.20 0.63 14.44
C LEU A 243 -5.81 1.17 15.74
N ASP A 244 -5.93 0.33 16.80
CA ASP A 244 -6.46 0.77 18.08
C ASP A 244 -5.55 1.81 18.75
N ALA A 245 -4.23 1.65 18.64
CA ALA A 245 -3.28 2.64 19.13
C ALA A 245 -3.41 4.01 18.40
N LEU A 246 -3.97 4.02 17.19
CA LEU A 246 -4.22 5.25 16.43
C LEU A 246 -5.65 5.79 16.59
N ARG A 247 -6.58 4.98 17.05
CA ARG A 247 -7.89 5.43 17.51
C ARG A 247 -7.65 6.23 18.79
N LYS A 248 -7.84 7.56 18.76
CA LYS A 248 -7.65 8.39 19.96
C LYS A 248 -8.38 7.77 21.13
N PRO A 249 -7.75 7.58 22.31
CA PRO A 249 -8.50 7.30 23.51
C PRO A 249 -9.52 8.44 23.68
N ALA A 250 -10.78 8.09 23.99
CA ALA A 250 -11.76 9.07 24.40
C ALA A 250 -11.08 9.91 25.49
N ARG A 251 -11.02 11.23 25.31
CA ARG A 251 -10.50 12.12 26.34
C ARG A 251 -11.31 11.80 27.60
N GLU A 252 -10.66 11.21 28.58
CA GLU A 252 -11.26 11.16 29.92
C GLU A 252 -11.67 12.58 30.27
N PRO A 253 -12.94 12.80 30.68
CA PRO A 253 -13.35 14.11 31.15
C PRO A 253 -12.39 14.48 32.27
N ALA A 254 -11.72 15.63 32.16
CA ALA A 254 -10.85 16.15 33.18
C ALA A 254 -11.70 16.14 34.48
N THR A 255 -11.33 15.28 35.41
CA THR A 255 -11.91 15.24 36.73
C THR A 255 -11.71 16.66 37.28
N ALA A 256 -12.80 17.45 37.36
CA ALA A 256 -12.77 18.76 37.98
C ALA A 256 -12.23 18.55 39.40
N ALA A 257 -11.01 19.02 39.63
CA ALA A 257 -10.46 19.08 40.97
C ALA A 257 -11.40 19.98 41.77
N ALA A 258 -12.20 19.35 42.63
CA ALA A 258 -12.96 20.02 43.65
C ALA A 258 -11.95 20.63 44.65
N THR A 259 -11.83 21.93 44.63
CA THR A 259 -11.35 22.74 45.78
C THR A 259 -12.47 22.97 46.74
#